data_a136b0665dddd91117796080570307e2
#
_entry.id   a136b0665dddd91117796080570307e2
#
_cell.length_a   1.000
_cell.length_b   1.000
_cell.length_c   1.000
_cell.angle_alpha   90.00
_cell.angle_beta   90.00
_cell.angle_gamma   90.00
#
_symmetry.space_group_name_H-M   'P 1'
#
loop_
_entity.id
_entity.type
_entity.pdbx_description
1 polymer ?
#
loop_
_entity_poly.entity_id
_entity_poly.type
_entity_poly.pdbx_seq_one_letter_code
_entity_poly.pdbx_strand_id
1 'polypeptide(L)'
;WLIMIIVLLITILIVISAIFLTKKFNLPRNISLLFMAQPLVMCSAPIIVFIGGLLSNELTTNPSLATLPITLMILGVAAGSIPAAIIARTRGRKFAVFSGFSCLFIASLLAVAATKLALFELFSFASFLFGIGSAFTQQLRFAAIESTNNEEDIPKVLSILMLSGVFAAFLGPEIAVTAKEWLISPHGYAGSFLLLAFFIGIAALIMLFFKEPEIKESFSQGKARPLSEIVTQPIIISICTATIGYALMSYLMTATPLSMHHMQGHSLVDTKWVIQSHIAAMYLPSLFTPWLIKKVALKGLLKLGSVIYIVVALIAFSGQAVMHYW
;
A
#
# COMPACT_ATOMS: atom_id res chain seq x y z
N TRP A 1 18.72 -9.75 -15.80
CA TRP A 1 18.06 -11.04 -15.99
C TRP A 1 17.55 -11.63 -14.68
N LEU A 2 18.39 -11.77 -13.65
CA LEU A 2 17.98 -12.39 -12.37
C LEU A 2 16.79 -11.66 -11.71
N ILE A 3 16.84 -10.33 -11.66
CA ILE A 3 15.79 -9.52 -11.01
C ILE A 3 14.47 -9.57 -11.80
N MET A 4 14.51 -9.60 -13.13
CA MET A 4 13.32 -9.79 -13.96
C MET A 4 12.66 -11.16 -13.71
N ILE A 5 13.46 -12.19 -13.47
CA ILE A 5 12.98 -13.53 -13.08
C ILE A 5 12.25 -13.44 -11.71
N ILE A 6 12.77 -12.67 -10.75
CA ILE A 6 12.15 -12.49 -9.44
C ILE A 6 10.76 -11.85 -9.57
N VAL A 7 10.62 -10.78 -10.36
CA VAL A 7 9.33 -10.12 -10.63
C VAL A 7 8.34 -11.11 -11.26
N LEU A 8 8.78 -11.90 -12.22
CA LEU A 8 7.97 -12.93 -12.86
C LEU A 8 7.55 -14.02 -11.87
N LEU A 9 8.46 -14.50 -11.05
CA LEU A 9 8.17 -15.52 -10.02
C LEU A 9 7.15 -15.01 -8.99
N ILE A 10 7.29 -13.78 -8.52
CA ILE A 10 6.32 -13.17 -7.60
C ILE A 10 4.94 -13.11 -8.26
N THR A 11 4.87 -12.70 -9.52
CA THR A 11 3.59 -12.64 -10.26
C THR A 11 2.94 -14.02 -10.43
N ILE A 12 3.74 -15.04 -10.74
CA ILE A 12 3.26 -16.43 -10.83
C ILE A 12 2.77 -16.91 -9.46
N LEU A 13 3.51 -16.61 -8.38
CA LEU A 13 3.12 -16.98 -7.02
C LEU A 13 1.80 -16.32 -6.59
N ILE A 14 1.55 -15.07 -7.00
CA ILE A 14 0.27 -14.39 -6.76
C ILE A 14 -0.88 -15.21 -7.38
N VAL A 15 -0.74 -15.59 -8.64
CA VAL A 15 -1.79 -16.37 -9.36
C VAL A 15 -2.01 -17.74 -8.72
N ILE A 16 -0.92 -18.47 -8.44
CA ILE A 16 -0.99 -19.79 -7.80
C ILE A 16 -1.66 -19.67 -6.42
N SER A 17 -1.23 -18.70 -5.60
CA SER A 17 -1.80 -18.48 -4.27
C SER A 17 -3.27 -18.10 -4.32
N ALA A 18 -3.68 -17.25 -5.26
CA ALA A 18 -5.07 -16.87 -5.46
C ALA A 18 -5.94 -18.09 -5.75
N ILE A 19 -5.53 -18.95 -6.70
CA ILE A 19 -6.27 -20.15 -7.09
C ILE A 19 -6.29 -21.16 -5.94
N PHE A 20 -5.15 -21.38 -5.29
CA PHE A 20 -5.02 -22.35 -4.20
C PHE A 20 -5.89 -21.96 -3.00
N LEU A 21 -5.79 -20.70 -2.52
CA LEU A 21 -6.51 -20.25 -1.33
C LEU A 21 -8.02 -20.22 -1.55
N THR A 22 -8.46 -19.76 -2.73
CA THR A 22 -9.90 -19.71 -3.02
C THR A 22 -10.50 -21.10 -3.16
N LYS A 23 -9.79 -22.06 -3.79
CA LYS A 23 -10.22 -23.47 -3.86
C LYS A 23 -10.20 -24.14 -2.48
N LYS A 24 -9.11 -23.98 -1.72
CA LYS A 24 -8.97 -24.60 -0.39
C LYS A 24 -10.06 -24.18 0.59
N PHE A 25 -10.47 -22.92 0.53
CA PHE A 25 -11.47 -22.35 1.43
C PHE A 25 -12.86 -22.19 0.80
N ASN A 26 -13.07 -22.71 -0.40
CA ASN A 26 -14.32 -22.66 -1.15
C ASN A 26 -14.92 -21.23 -1.25
N LEU A 27 -14.07 -20.26 -1.57
CA LEU A 27 -14.44 -18.84 -1.64
C LEU A 27 -14.95 -18.45 -3.03
N PRO A 28 -15.81 -17.40 -3.12
CA PRO A 28 -16.29 -16.89 -4.40
C PRO A 28 -15.14 -16.46 -5.34
N ARG A 29 -15.36 -16.62 -6.66
CA ARG A 29 -14.39 -16.23 -7.71
C ARG A 29 -13.91 -14.78 -7.57
N ASN A 30 -14.78 -13.87 -7.13
CA ASN A 30 -14.44 -12.48 -6.90
C ASN A 30 -13.23 -12.32 -5.96
N ILE A 31 -13.12 -13.14 -4.92
CA ILE A 31 -12.02 -13.09 -3.96
C ILE A 31 -10.69 -13.43 -4.65
N SER A 32 -10.68 -14.41 -5.56
CA SER A 32 -9.48 -14.73 -6.36
C SER A 32 -9.05 -13.56 -7.23
N LEU A 33 -9.99 -12.89 -7.92
CA LEU A 33 -9.72 -11.73 -8.76
C LEU A 33 -9.17 -10.55 -7.95
N LEU A 34 -9.80 -10.28 -6.80
CA LEU A 34 -9.35 -9.23 -5.88
C LEU A 34 -7.95 -9.52 -5.33
N PHE A 35 -7.69 -10.78 -4.94
CA PHE A 35 -6.37 -11.19 -4.46
C PHE A 35 -5.27 -11.02 -5.52
N MET A 36 -5.57 -11.33 -6.79
CA MET A 36 -4.61 -11.15 -7.89
C MET A 36 -4.38 -9.67 -8.23
N ALA A 37 -5.45 -8.86 -8.27
CA ALA A 37 -5.36 -7.45 -8.66
C ALA A 37 -4.71 -6.58 -7.56
N GLN A 38 -5.00 -6.86 -6.28
CA GLN A 38 -4.59 -6.03 -5.16
C GLN A 38 -3.07 -5.80 -5.09
N PRO A 39 -2.17 -6.80 -5.12
CA PRO A 39 -0.73 -6.55 -4.99
C PRO A 39 -0.16 -5.75 -6.16
N LEU A 40 -0.74 -5.89 -7.36
CA LEU A 40 -0.29 -5.17 -8.56
C LEU A 40 -0.53 -3.66 -8.46
N VAL A 41 -1.58 -3.23 -7.76
CA VAL A 41 -1.87 -1.81 -7.56
C VAL A 41 -1.31 -1.30 -6.23
N MET A 42 -1.29 -2.13 -5.19
CA MET A 42 -0.74 -1.75 -3.88
C MET A 42 0.77 -1.56 -3.90
N CYS A 43 1.51 -2.13 -4.85
CA CYS A 43 2.95 -1.90 -4.99
C CYS A 43 3.30 -0.43 -5.32
N SER A 44 2.34 0.40 -5.73
CA SER A 44 2.55 1.83 -5.97
C SER A 44 3.04 2.59 -4.73
N ALA A 45 2.46 2.34 -3.56
CA ALA A 45 2.88 3.00 -2.33
C ALA A 45 4.30 2.58 -1.89
N PRO A 46 4.67 1.30 -1.81
CA PRO A 46 6.05 0.88 -1.59
C PRO A 46 7.07 1.47 -2.56
N ILE A 47 6.73 1.63 -3.84
CA ILE A 47 7.64 2.27 -4.81
C ILE A 47 7.88 3.73 -4.42
N ILE A 48 6.81 4.51 -4.19
CA ILE A 48 6.96 5.94 -3.82
C ILE A 48 7.68 6.09 -2.49
N VAL A 49 7.42 5.25 -1.51
CA VAL A 49 8.12 5.30 -0.23
C VAL A 49 9.61 4.96 -0.38
N PHE A 50 9.94 3.94 -1.16
CA PHE A 50 11.31 3.48 -1.35
C PHE A 50 12.15 4.46 -2.17
N ILE A 51 11.66 4.88 -3.34
CA ILE A 51 12.45 5.73 -4.26
C ILE A 51 12.02 7.20 -4.25
N GLY A 52 10.86 7.53 -3.67
CA GLY A 52 10.33 8.89 -3.73
C GLY A 52 11.25 9.91 -3.08
N GLY A 53 11.76 9.64 -1.88
CA GLY A 53 12.74 10.49 -1.22
C GLY A 53 14.09 10.53 -1.93
N LEU A 54 14.57 9.37 -2.41
CA LEU A 54 15.83 9.25 -3.15
C LEU A 54 15.78 10.06 -4.45
N LEU A 55 14.75 9.84 -5.27
CA LEU A 55 14.56 10.55 -6.52
C LEU A 55 14.31 12.06 -6.29
N SER A 56 13.53 12.42 -5.28
CA SER A 56 13.28 13.83 -4.94
C SER A 56 14.57 14.57 -4.59
N ASN A 57 15.45 13.93 -3.84
CA ASN A 57 16.75 14.52 -3.50
C ASN A 57 17.62 14.80 -4.72
N GLU A 58 17.48 14.01 -5.78
CA GLU A 58 18.16 14.22 -7.07
C GLU A 58 17.45 15.28 -7.95
N LEU A 59 16.12 15.41 -7.81
CA LEU A 59 15.32 16.33 -8.62
C LEU A 59 15.29 17.77 -8.07
N THR A 60 15.55 17.97 -6.77
CA THR A 60 15.50 19.29 -6.14
C THR A 60 16.86 19.73 -5.64
N THR A 61 17.12 21.02 -5.74
CA THR A 61 18.31 21.65 -5.14
C THR A 61 18.15 21.93 -3.64
N ASN A 62 16.92 21.78 -3.10
CA ASN A 62 16.63 22.01 -1.69
C ASN A 62 16.39 20.68 -0.96
N PRO A 63 17.36 20.19 -0.17
CA PRO A 63 17.23 18.91 0.56
C PRO A 63 16.04 18.84 1.52
N SER A 64 15.55 19.99 2.01
CA SER A 64 14.38 20.05 2.89
C SER A 64 13.08 19.59 2.19
N LEU A 65 13.06 19.58 0.86
CA LEU A 65 11.91 19.15 0.07
C LEU A 65 11.98 17.66 -0.36
N ALA A 66 13.05 16.95 -0.02
CA ALA A 66 13.25 15.56 -0.46
C ALA A 66 12.10 14.63 -0.05
N THR A 67 11.42 14.88 1.06
CA THR A 67 10.28 14.07 1.55
C THR A 67 8.92 14.60 1.12
N LEU A 68 8.85 15.75 0.42
CA LEU A 68 7.59 16.38 0.03
C LEU A 68 6.70 15.47 -0.83
N PRO A 69 7.19 14.72 -1.84
CA PRO A 69 6.35 13.82 -2.63
C PRO A 69 5.67 12.74 -1.78
N ILE A 70 6.36 12.19 -0.78
CA ILE A 70 5.78 11.19 0.14
C ILE A 70 4.68 11.84 1.00
N THR A 71 4.94 13.05 1.50
CA THR A 71 3.94 13.84 2.25
C THR A 71 2.70 14.11 1.40
N LEU A 72 2.89 14.53 0.13
CA LEU A 72 1.80 14.77 -0.80
C LEU A 72 1.03 13.50 -1.14
N MET A 73 1.68 12.35 -1.23
CA MET A 73 0.99 11.07 -1.36
C MET A 73 0.07 10.80 -0.16
N ILE A 74 0.53 11.04 1.07
CA ILE A 74 -0.30 10.87 2.28
C ILE A 74 -1.49 11.83 2.27
N LEU A 75 -1.27 13.08 1.91
CA LEU A 75 -2.35 14.06 1.73
C LEU A 75 -3.32 13.65 0.62
N GLY A 76 -2.82 13.08 -0.46
CA GLY A 76 -3.64 12.50 -1.53
C GLY A 76 -4.54 11.36 -1.04
N VAL A 77 -4.03 10.47 -0.18
CA VAL A 77 -4.85 9.42 0.47
C VAL A 77 -5.96 10.05 1.29
N ALA A 78 -5.66 11.06 2.10
CA ALA A 78 -6.66 11.76 2.90
C ALA A 78 -7.73 12.43 2.01
N ALA A 79 -7.31 13.16 0.98
CA ALA A 79 -8.21 13.84 0.03
C ALA A 79 -9.08 12.86 -0.77
N GLY A 80 -8.54 11.70 -1.15
CA GLY A 80 -9.23 10.67 -1.91
C GLY A 80 -10.20 9.81 -1.11
N SER A 81 -10.06 9.75 0.22
CA SER A 81 -10.80 8.80 1.08
C SER A 81 -12.31 9.04 1.05
N ILE A 82 -12.76 10.28 1.17
CA ILE A 82 -14.18 10.64 1.13
C ILE A 82 -14.77 10.44 -0.27
N PRO A 83 -14.18 10.99 -1.36
CA PRO A 83 -14.64 10.74 -2.72
C PRO A 83 -14.72 9.24 -3.07
N ALA A 84 -13.72 8.45 -2.66
CA ALA A 84 -13.72 7.01 -2.90
C ALA A 84 -14.92 6.32 -2.25
N ALA A 85 -15.24 6.66 -1.01
CA ALA A 85 -16.40 6.11 -0.29
C ALA A 85 -17.73 6.53 -0.93
N ILE A 86 -17.88 7.81 -1.32
CA ILE A 86 -19.07 8.32 -1.97
C ILE A 86 -19.29 7.65 -3.33
N ILE A 87 -18.24 7.56 -4.17
CA ILE A 87 -18.33 6.94 -5.49
C ILE A 87 -18.62 5.44 -5.37
N ALA A 88 -17.99 4.75 -4.43
CA ALA A 88 -18.27 3.35 -4.18
C ALA A 88 -19.73 3.08 -3.76
N ARG A 89 -20.32 4.00 -2.97
CA ARG A 89 -21.72 3.92 -2.55
C ARG A 89 -22.71 4.27 -3.67
N THR A 90 -22.38 5.26 -4.51
CA THR A 90 -23.33 5.81 -5.51
C THR A 90 -23.24 5.13 -6.86
N ARG A 91 -22.04 4.67 -7.28
CA ARG A 91 -21.78 4.07 -8.58
C ARG A 91 -21.27 2.62 -8.52
N GLY A 92 -21.19 2.06 -7.31
CA GLY A 92 -20.73 0.69 -7.07
C GLY A 92 -19.22 0.54 -6.87
N ARG A 93 -18.84 -0.61 -6.33
CA ARG A 93 -17.43 -0.93 -5.98
C ARG A 93 -16.56 -1.04 -7.22
N LYS A 94 -17.06 -1.68 -8.26
CA LYS A 94 -16.33 -1.85 -9.53
C LYS A 94 -15.93 -0.52 -10.13
N PHE A 95 -16.88 0.43 -10.21
CA PHE A 95 -16.60 1.77 -10.75
C PHE A 95 -15.57 2.53 -9.90
N ALA A 96 -15.71 2.50 -8.56
CA ALA A 96 -14.75 3.13 -7.67
C ALA A 96 -13.33 2.55 -7.84
N VAL A 97 -13.19 1.23 -7.93
CA VAL A 97 -11.90 0.56 -8.13
C VAL A 97 -11.28 0.97 -9.47
N PHE A 98 -12.05 0.99 -10.57
CA PHE A 98 -11.55 1.45 -11.85
C PHE A 98 -11.14 2.91 -11.85
N SER A 99 -11.87 3.79 -11.14
CA SER A 99 -11.48 5.20 -10.96
C SER A 99 -10.11 5.30 -10.26
N GLY A 100 -9.90 4.49 -9.22
CA GLY A 100 -8.61 4.41 -8.53
C GLY A 100 -7.47 3.92 -9.44
N PHE A 101 -7.71 2.85 -10.20
CA PHE A 101 -6.70 2.30 -11.12
C PHE A 101 -6.36 3.28 -12.24
N SER A 102 -7.35 3.98 -12.77
CA SER A 102 -7.12 5.05 -13.76
C SER A 102 -6.29 6.19 -13.18
N CYS A 103 -6.57 6.60 -11.94
CA CYS A 103 -5.79 7.62 -11.24
C CYS A 103 -4.34 7.16 -11.02
N LEU A 104 -4.11 5.93 -10.56
CA LEU A 104 -2.78 5.35 -10.39
C LEU A 104 -2.02 5.21 -11.72
N PHE A 105 -2.72 4.82 -12.79
CA PHE A 105 -2.14 4.70 -14.12
C PHE A 105 -1.67 6.06 -14.65
N ILE A 106 -2.51 7.08 -14.54
CA ILE A 106 -2.17 8.47 -14.92
C ILE A 106 -1.01 8.97 -14.06
N ALA A 107 -1.05 8.76 -12.75
CA ALA A 107 0.04 9.11 -11.85
C ALA A 107 1.37 8.46 -12.26
N SER A 108 1.34 7.18 -12.66
CA SER A 108 2.52 6.47 -13.14
C SER A 108 3.09 7.09 -14.41
N LEU A 109 2.25 7.45 -15.38
CA LEU A 109 2.69 8.11 -16.62
C LEU A 109 3.24 9.52 -16.37
N LEU A 110 2.62 10.26 -15.45
CA LEU A 110 3.15 11.56 -15.02
C LEU A 110 4.49 11.42 -14.31
N ALA A 111 4.69 10.39 -13.51
CA ALA A 111 5.98 10.10 -12.89
C ALA A 111 7.04 9.71 -13.93
N VAL A 112 6.68 8.97 -14.99
CA VAL A 112 7.58 8.73 -16.14
C VAL A 112 8.00 10.06 -16.79
N ALA A 113 7.05 10.95 -17.03
CA ALA A 113 7.35 12.26 -17.61
C ALA A 113 8.22 13.11 -16.68
N ALA A 114 7.90 13.13 -15.38
CA ALA A 114 8.65 13.86 -14.37
C ALA A 114 10.11 13.42 -14.29
N THR A 115 10.37 12.11 -14.31
CA THR A 115 11.74 11.56 -14.26
C THR A 115 12.51 11.83 -15.56
N LYS A 116 11.84 11.79 -16.72
CA LYS A 116 12.47 12.11 -18.00
C LYS A 116 12.82 13.60 -18.17
N LEU A 117 11.95 14.46 -17.66
CA LEU A 117 12.12 15.92 -17.73
C LEU A 117 12.88 16.51 -16.54
N ALA A 118 13.22 15.65 -15.55
CA ALA A 118 13.82 16.05 -14.27
C ALA A 118 13.02 17.17 -13.56
N LEU A 119 11.68 17.05 -13.53
CA LEU A 119 10.76 18.03 -12.96
C LEU A 119 10.25 17.58 -11.58
N PHE A 120 10.75 18.23 -10.53
CA PHE A 120 10.37 17.95 -9.15
C PHE A 120 8.88 18.20 -8.87
N GLU A 121 8.33 19.31 -9.36
CA GLU A 121 6.93 19.69 -9.17
C GLU A 121 5.98 18.68 -9.80
N LEU A 122 6.31 18.19 -11.00
CA LEU A 122 5.52 17.19 -11.69
C LEU A 122 5.55 15.83 -10.95
N PHE A 123 6.72 15.46 -10.41
CA PHE A 123 6.85 14.26 -9.58
C PHE A 123 6.06 14.37 -8.27
N SER A 124 6.09 15.54 -7.65
CA SER A 124 5.33 15.87 -6.44
C SER A 124 3.82 15.78 -6.70
N PHE A 125 3.35 16.32 -7.82
CA PHE A 125 1.93 16.20 -8.24
C PHE A 125 1.54 14.76 -8.57
N ALA A 126 2.38 14.02 -9.27
CA ALA A 126 2.16 12.60 -9.52
C ALA A 126 2.03 11.80 -8.22
N SER A 127 2.87 12.12 -7.22
CA SER A 127 2.81 11.49 -5.89
C SER A 127 1.50 11.77 -5.15
N PHE A 128 0.97 12.99 -5.25
CA PHE A 128 -0.37 13.31 -4.74
C PHE A 128 -1.46 12.46 -5.40
N LEU A 129 -1.41 12.30 -6.73
CA LEU A 129 -2.35 11.45 -7.46
C LEU A 129 -2.19 9.96 -7.10
N PHE A 130 -0.97 9.48 -6.85
CA PHE A 130 -0.76 8.13 -6.31
C PHE A 130 -1.49 7.95 -4.97
N GLY A 131 -1.49 8.97 -4.12
CA GLY A 131 -2.26 8.99 -2.88
C GLY A 131 -3.75 8.87 -3.11
N ILE A 132 -4.32 9.70 -3.99
CA ILE A 132 -5.76 9.64 -4.34
C ILE A 132 -6.11 8.24 -4.85
N GLY A 133 -5.39 7.73 -5.84
CA GLY A 133 -5.62 6.38 -6.38
C GLY A 133 -5.52 5.29 -5.31
N SER A 134 -4.58 5.41 -4.37
CA SER A 134 -4.44 4.49 -3.23
C SER A 134 -5.65 4.51 -2.30
N ALA A 135 -6.27 5.65 -2.07
CA ALA A 135 -7.51 5.74 -1.29
C ALA A 135 -8.66 4.95 -1.94
N PHE A 136 -8.76 4.99 -3.27
CA PHE A 136 -9.74 4.20 -4.01
C PHE A 136 -9.43 2.70 -3.96
N THR A 137 -8.15 2.29 -3.98
CA THR A 137 -7.79 0.86 -3.87
C THR A 137 -8.15 0.26 -2.52
N GLN A 138 -8.31 1.05 -1.46
CA GLN A 138 -8.86 0.58 -0.17
C GLN A 138 -10.28 0.02 -0.31
N GLN A 139 -11.03 0.39 -1.35
CA GLN A 139 -12.36 -0.15 -1.63
C GLN A 139 -12.35 -1.64 -2.00
N LEU A 140 -11.21 -2.20 -2.40
CA LEU A 140 -11.04 -3.64 -2.67
C LEU A 140 -11.40 -4.50 -1.44
N ARG A 141 -11.12 -4.02 -0.22
CA ARG A 141 -11.48 -4.72 1.03
C ARG A 141 -12.99 -4.83 1.20
N PHE A 142 -13.70 -3.74 0.94
CA PHE A 142 -15.17 -3.72 1.03
C PHE A 142 -15.79 -4.54 -0.09
N ALA A 143 -15.24 -4.49 -1.31
CA ALA A 143 -15.65 -5.35 -2.41
C ALA A 143 -15.49 -6.84 -2.06
N ALA A 144 -14.43 -7.20 -1.33
CA ALA A 144 -14.23 -8.57 -0.86
C ALA A 144 -15.25 -9.00 0.19
N ILE A 145 -15.54 -8.14 1.18
CA ILE A 145 -16.57 -8.37 2.20
C ILE A 145 -17.94 -8.58 1.54
N GLU A 146 -18.32 -7.68 0.64
CA GLU A 146 -19.62 -7.73 -0.05
C GLU A 146 -19.72 -8.91 -1.04
N SER A 147 -18.61 -9.45 -1.53
CA SER A 147 -18.56 -10.65 -2.35
C SER A 147 -18.68 -11.95 -1.55
N THR A 148 -18.74 -11.87 -0.22
CA THR A 148 -18.79 -13.04 0.67
C THR A 148 -20.24 -13.42 0.94
N ASN A 149 -20.58 -14.69 0.78
CA ASN A 149 -21.95 -15.16 0.98
C ASN A 149 -22.32 -15.27 2.47
N ASN A 150 -21.35 -15.63 3.32
CA ASN A 150 -21.54 -15.85 4.75
C ASN A 150 -20.73 -14.84 5.56
N GLU A 151 -21.33 -14.22 6.57
CA GLU A 151 -20.66 -13.29 7.47
C GLU A 151 -19.51 -13.94 8.27
N GLU A 152 -19.61 -15.24 8.57
CA GLU A 152 -18.57 -16.01 9.25
C GLU A 152 -17.26 -16.11 8.44
N ASP A 153 -17.33 -15.97 7.11
CA ASP A 153 -16.17 -16.01 6.23
C ASP A 153 -15.45 -14.65 6.10
N ILE A 154 -16.06 -13.55 6.56
CA ILE A 154 -15.47 -12.19 6.45
C ILE A 154 -14.06 -12.12 7.06
N PRO A 155 -13.79 -12.60 8.29
CA PRO A 155 -12.43 -12.54 8.85
C PRO A 155 -11.42 -13.31 8.02
N LYS A 156 -11.81 -14.46 7.47
CA LYS A 156 -10.98 -15.30 6.61
C LYS A 156 -10.65 -14.61 5.28
N VAL A 157 -11.67 -14.03 4.64
CA VAL A 157 -11.53 -13.29 3.38
C VAL A 157 -10.61 -12.09 3.55
N LEU A 158 -10.79 -11.32 4.63
CA LEU A 158 -9.91 -10.19 4.95
C LEU A 158 -8.48 -10.63 5.21
N SER A 159 -8.26 -11.74 5.94
CA SER A 159 -6.92 -12.29 6.18
C SER A 159 -6.23 -12.71 4.88
N ILE A 160 -6.97 -13.37 3.98
CA ILE A 160 -6.46 -13.74 2.65
C ILE A 160 -6.10 -12.49 1.85
N LEU A 161 -6.96 -11.48 1.86
CA LEU A 161 -6.69 -10.23 1.16
C LEU A 161 -5.48 -9.48 1.75
N MET A 162 -5.30 -9.49 3.08
CA MET A 162 -4.11 -8.94 3.73
C MET A 162 -2.83 -9.68 3.32
N LEU A 163 -2.89 -11.00 3.13
CA LEU A 163 -1.75 -11.78 2.64
C LEU A 163 -1.28 -11.30 1.26
N SER A 164 -2.18 -10.82 0.40
CA SER A 164 -1.79 -10.24 -0.89
C SER A 164 -0.90 -8.99 -0.74
N GLY A 165 -1.01 -8.26 0.38
CA GLY A 165 -0.15 -7.13 0.70
C GLY A 165 1.32 -7.51 0.90
N VAL A 166 1.59 -8.75 1.34
CA VAL A 166 2.97 -9.28 1.43
C VAL A 166 3.61 -9.34 0.03
N PHE A 167 2.86 -9.75 -0.99
CA PHE A 167 3.36 -9.75 -2.37
C PHE A 167 3.66 -8.32 -2.85
N ALA A 168 2.81 -7.35 -2.49
CA ALA A 168 3.05 -5.93 -2.81
C ALA A 168 4.33 -5.40 -2.14
N ALA A 169 4.63 -5.85 -0.93
CA ALA A 169 5.85 -5.48 -0.19
C ALA A 169 7.13 -5.87 -0.95
N PHE A 170 7.13 -7.02 -1.58
CA PHE A 170 8.26 -7.47 -2.39
C PHE A 170 8.21 -6.91 -3.81
N LEU A 171 7.04 -6.93 -4.45
CA LEU A 171 6.88 -6.54 -5.84
C LEU A 171 7.24 -5.06 -6.07
N GLY A 172 6.82 -4.15 -5.19
CA GLY A 172 7.05 -2.72 -5.33
C GLY A 172 8.55 -2.35 -5.43
N PRO A 173 9.36 -2.64 -4.40
CA PRO A 173 10.79 -2.34 -4.44
C PRO A 173 11.54 -3.13 -5.53
N GLU A 174 11.09 -4.36 -5.90
CA GLU A 174 11.67 -5.09 -7.02
C GLU A 174 11.42 -4.38 -8.36
N ILE A 175 10.21 -3.90 -8.62
CA ILE A 175 9.88 -3.09 -9.80
C ILE A 175 10.77 -1.85 -9.84
N ALA A 176 10.94 -1.16 -8.70
CA ALA A 176 11.73 0.04 -8.59
C ALA A 176 13.19 -0.17 -9.03
N VAL A 177 13.83 -1.24 -8.55
CA VAL A 177 15.24 -1.53 -8.84
C VAL A 177 15.40 -2.17 -10.22
N THR A 178 14.53 -3.11 -10.60
CA THR A 178 14.63 -3.89 -11.84
C THR A 178 14.59 -3.00 -13.07
N ALA A 179 13.65 -2.06 -13.10
CA ALA A 179 13.39 -1.24 -14.28
C ALA A 179 14.03 0.15 -14.22
N LYS A 180 14.87 0.42 -13.19
CA LYS A 180 15.49 1.72 -12.99
C LYS A 180 16.14 2.28 -14.25
N GLU A 181 16.90 1.46 -14.96
CA GLU A 181 17.70 1.86 -16.13
C GLU A 181 17.05 1.44 -17.48
N TRP A 182 15.80 0.92 -17.48
CA TRP A 182 15.18 0.49 -18.75
C TRP A 182 14.84 1.62 -19.71
N LEU A 183 14.61 2.81 -19.18
CA LEU A 183 14.40 4.01 -19.97
C LEU A 183 15.44 5.06 -19.58
N ILE A 184 16.06 5.65 -20.58
CA ILE A 184 17.02 6.74 -20.39
C ILE A 184 16.30 7.92 -19.74
N SER A 185 16.78 8.31 -18.57
CA SER A 185 16.33 9.49 -17.84
C SER A 185 17.47 10.01 -16.95
N PRO A 186 17.55 11.31 -16.64
CA PRO A 186 18.68 11.91 -15.93
C PRO A 186 19.07 11.23 -14.62
N HIS A 187 18.07 10.77 -13.86
CA HIS A 187 18.26 10.16 -12.53
C HIS A 187 17.76 8.71 -12.47
N GLY A 188 17.42 8.08 -13.61
CA GLY A 188 16.83 6.74 -13.66
C GLY A 188 15.34 6.75 -13.29
N TYR A 189 14.81 5.57 -13.01
CA TYR A 189 13.44 5.27 -12.52
C TYR A 189 12.28 5.52 -13.51
N ALA A 190 12.49 6.11 -14.69
CA ALA A 190 11.43 6.25 -15.70
C ALA A 190 10.85 4.88 -16.10
N GLY A 191 11.71 3.88 -16.27
CA GLY A 191 11.31 2.50 -16.53
C GLY A 191 10.54 1.87 -15.39
N SER A 192 10.89 2.19 -14.12
CA SER A 192 10.19 1.67 -12.94
C SER A 192 8.73 2.12 -12.90
N PHE A 193 8.47 3.41 -13.18
CA PHE A 193 7.10 3.92 -13.25
C PHE A 193 6.34 3.42 -14.47
N LEU A 194 7.01 3.17 -15.60
CA LEU A 194 6.37 2.56 -16.76
C LEU A 194 5.97 1.11 -16.48
N LEU A 195 6.84 0.33 -15.82
CA LEU A 195 6.54 -1.04 -15.41
C LEU A 195 5.39 -1.07 -14.39
N LEU A 196 5.34 -0.10 -13.45
CA LEU A 196 4.22 0.07 -12.54
C LEU A 196 2.91 0.33 -13.30
N ALA A 197 2.90 1.23 -14.28
CA ALA A 197 1.73 1.48 -15.13
C ALA A 197 1.27 0.19 -15.84
N PHE A 198 2.18 -0.62 -16.33
CA PHE A 198 1.88 -1.91 -16.95
C PHE A 198 1.19 -2.88 -15.96
N PHE A 199 1.67 -2.99 -14.71
CA PHE A 199 1.04 -3.83 -13.68
C PHE A 199 -0.35 -3.32 -13.27
N ILE A 200 -0.54 -2.00 -13.19
CA ILE A 200 -1.86 -1.39 -12.95
C ILE A 200 -2.81 -1.73 -14.11
N GLY A 201 -2.34 -1.69 -15.35
CA GLY A 201 -3.09 -2.12 -16.53
C GLY A 201 -3.53 -3.59 -16.45
N ILE A 202 -2.64 -4.49 -16.03
CA ILE A 202 -2.97 -5.91 -15.81
C ILE A 202 -4.03 -6.04 -14.70
N ALA A 203 -3.89 -5.31 -13.60
CA ALA A 203 -4.89 -5.33 -12.53
C ALA A 203 -6.26 -4.85 -13.03
N ALA A 204 -6.30 -3.82 -13.87
CA ALA A 204 -7.54 -3.34 -14.49
C ALA A 204 -8.16 -4.41 -15.40
N LEU A 205 -7.36 -5.12 -16.21
CA LEU A 205 -7.84 -6.24 -17.04
C LEU A 205 -8.42 -7.37 -16.19
N ILE A 206 -7.75 -7.74 -15.07
CA ILE A 206 -8.27 -8.75 -14.13
C ILE A 206 -9.64 -8.30 -13.58
N MET A 207 -9.76 -7.03 -13.21
CA MET A 207 -11.00 -6.48 -12.63
C MET A 207 -12.15 -6.32 -13.63
N LEU A 208 -11.91 -6.43 -14.95
CA LEU A 208 -13.00 -6.53 -15.93
C LEU A 208 -13.90 -7.74 -15.64
N PHE A 209 -13.31 -8.84 -15.18
CA PHE A 209 -14.02 -10.09 -14.85
C PHE A 209 -14.67 -10.08 -13.47
N PHE A 210 -14.45 -9.03 -12.66
CA PHE A 210 -15.10 -8.85 -11.38
C PHE A 210 -16.59 -8.59 -11.58
N LYS A 211 -17.42 -9.36 -10.88
CA LYS A 211 -18.88 -9.16 -10.86
C LYS A 211 -19.23 -8.31 -9.66
N GLU A 212 -19.95 -7.21 -9.90
CA GLU A 212 -20.47 -6.36 -8.83
C GLU A 212 -21.32 -7.21 -7.89
N PRO A 213 -21.01 -7.24 -6.58
CA PRO A 213 -21.87 -7.94 -5.63
C PRO A 213 -23.21 -7.21 -5.52
N GLU A 214 -24.29 -7.98 -5.39
CA GLU A 214 -25.61 -7.41 -5.09
C GLU A 214 -25.56 -6.74 -3.73
N ILE A 215 -25.88 -5.45 -3.69
CA ILE A 215 -25.95 -4.69 -2.43
C ILE A 215 -27.11 -5.25 -1.63
N LYS A 216 -26.84 -5.98 -0.57
CA LYS A 216 -27.88 -6.39 0.37
C LYS A 216 -28.56 -5.15 0.92
N GLU A 217 -29.86 -4.99 0.71
CA GLU A 217 -30.66 -3.81 1.09
C GLU A 217 -30.53 -3.42 2.57
N SER A 218 -30.11 -4.32 3.43
CA SER A 218 -29.90 -4.08 4.87
C SER A 218 -28.91 -2.96 5.19
N PHE A 219 -28.00 -2.62 4.28
CA PHE A 219 -27.02 -1.53 4.47
C PHE A 219 -27.51 -0.16 3.96
N SER A 220 -28.60 -0.09 3.19
CA SER A 220 -29.02 1.15 2.51
C SER A 220 -30.11 1.95 3.23
N GLN A 221 -30.82 1.37 4.20
CA GLN A 221 -32.03 1.98 4.79
C GLN A 221 -31.85 2.65 6.17
N GLY A 222 -30.66 2.61 6.76
CA GLY A 222 -30.40 3.30 8.03
C GLY A 222 -30.29 4.82 7.83
N LYS A 223 -31.09 5.62 8.55
CA LYS A 223 -30.83 7.06 8.69
C LYS A 223 -29.40 7.28 9.16
N ALA A 224 -28.68 8.21 8.53
CA ALA A 224 -27.32 8.57 8.95
C ALA A 224 -27.36 8.96 10.45
N ARG A 225 -26.56 8.30 11.27
CA ARG A 225 -26.44 8.66 12.68
C ARG A 225 -25.75 10.00 12.81
N PRO A 226 -26.21 10.88 13.71
CA PRO A 226 -25.53 12.14 13.97
C PRO A 226 -24.11 11.89 14.48
N LEU A 227 -23.17 12.77 14.14
CA LEU A 227 -21.76 12.63 14.55
C LEU A 227 -21.60 12.55 16.07
N SER A 228 -22.45 13.19 16.85
CA SER A 228 -22.45 13.14 18.31
C SER A 228 -22.69 11.74 18.89
N GLU A 229 -23.42 10.89 18.17
CA GLU A 229 -23.63 9.49 18.58
C GLU A 229 -22.48 8.57 18.12
N ILE A 230 -21.75 8.96 17.06
CA ILE A 230 -20.63 8.19 16.51
C ILE A 230 -19.35 8.49 17.28
N VAL A 231 -19.09 9.77 17.59
CA VAL A 231 -17.85 10.21 18.24
C VAL A 231 -17.91 9.94 19.76
N THR A 232 -17.69 8.71 20.12
CA THR A 232 -17.60 8.25 21.51
C THR A 232 -16.15 8.21 21.99
N GLN A 233 -15.94 8.21 23.32
CA GLN A 233 -14.59 8.13 23.90
C GLN A 233 -13.75 6.93 23.35
N PRO A 234 -14.27 5.70 23.23
CA PRO A 234 -13.52 4.59 22.64
C PRO A 234 -13.11 4.85 21.18
N ILE A 235 -13.94 5.52 20.40
CA ILE A 235 -13.64 5.86 19.00
C ILE A 235 -12.52 6.92 18.96
N ILE A 236 -12.58 7.94 19.80
CA ILE A 236 -11.53 8.97 19.90
C ILE A 236 -10.18 8.32 20.24
N ILE A 237 -10.15 7.45 21.27
CA ILE A 237 -8.94 6.73 21.66
C ILE A 237 -8.39 5.90 20.50
N SER A 238 -9.28 5.20 19.77
CA SER A 238 -8.88 4.38 18.60
C SER A 238 -8.30 5.24 17.49
N ILE A 239 -8.91 6.40 17.19
CA ILE A 239 -8.42 7.35 16.18
C ILE A 239 -7.04 7.89 16.59
N CYS A 240 -6.90 8.36 17.83
CA CYS A 240 -5.62 8.88 18.34
C CYS A 240 -4.51 7.83 18.28
N THR A 241 -4.80 6.60 18.74
CA THR A 241 -3.83 5.50 18.72
C THR A 241 -3.42 5.15 17.29
N ALA A 242 -4.39 5.03 16.37
CA ALA A 242 -4.12 4.75 14.97
C ALA A 242 -3.31 5.88 14.30
N THR A 243 -3.64 7.13 14.60
CA THR A 243 -2.94 8.31 14.06
C THR A 243 -1.49 8.35 14.51
N ILE A 244 -1.23 8.17 15.82
CA ILE A 244 0.13 8.18 16.37
C ILE A 244 0.93 7.00 15.80
N GLY A 245 0.36 5.78 15.81
CA GLY A 245 1.03 4.60 15.26
C GLY A 245 1.38 4.77 13.78
N TYR A 246 0.44 5.28 12.97
CA TYR A 246 0.68 5.53 11.55
C TYR A 246 1.72 6.64 11.31
N ALA A 247 1.70 7.70 12.12
CA ALA A 247 2.67 8.80 12.02
C ALA A 247 4.10 8.30 12.32
N LEU A 248 4.30 7.53 13.40
CA LEU A 248 5.59 6.94 13.74
C LEU A 248 6.08 5.98 12.65
N MET A 249 5.22 5.09 12.18
CA MET A 249 5.52 4.17 11.08
C MET A 249 5.92 4.94 9.82
N SER A 250 5.14 5.94 9.41
CA SER A 250 5.40 6.72 8.21
C SER A 250 6.71 7.52 8.31
N TYR A 251 7.02 8.05 9.49
CA TYR A 251 8.28 8.75 9.75
C TYR A 251 9.47 7.82 9.55
N LEU A 252 9.49 6.67 10.21
CA LEU A 252 10.57 5.69 10.08
C LEU A 252 10.72 5.22 8.64
N MET A 253 9.62 4.88 7.99
CA MET A 253 9.61 4.36 6.63
C MET A 253 10.09 5.38 5.60
N THR A 254 9.82 6.68 5.82
CA THR A 254 10.26 7.78 4.96
C THR A 254 11.73 8.13 5.19
N ALA A 255 12.16 8.15 6.45
CA ALA A 255 13.52 8.54 6.81
C ALA A 255 14.56 7.45 6.47
N THR A 256 14.18 6.18 6.57
CA THR A 256 15.10 5.04 6.42
C THR A 256 15.84 5.03 5.06
N PRO A 257 15.18 5.13 3.88
CA PRO A 257 15.89 5.11 2.61
C PRO A 257 16.89 6.27 2.45
N LEU A 258 16.50 7.46 2.90
CA LEU A 258 17.37 8.64 2.86
C LEU A 258 18.56 8.47 3.80
N SER A 259 18.33 8.06 5.04
CA SER A 259 19.38 7.83 6.02
C SER A 259 20.34 6.73 5.55
N MET A 260 19.86 5.58 5.14
CA MET A 260 20.70 4.47 4.71
C MET A 260 21.52 4.81 3.47
N HIS A 261 20.88 5.25 2.41
CA HIS A 261 21.52 5.39 1.09
C HIS A 261 22.28 6.70 0.95
N HIS A 262 21.65 7.85 1.25
CA HIS A 262 22.29 9.16 1.06
C HIS A 262 23.20 9.56 2.22
N MET A 263 22.84 9.28 3.48
CA MET A 263 23.63 9.76 4.61
C MET A 263 24.73 8.77 5.02
N GLN A 264 24.43 7.47 5.00
CA GLN A 264 25.35 6.42 5.48
C GLN A 264 26.03 5.63 4.35
N GLY A 265 25.64 5.85 3.08
CA GLY A 265 26.26 5.21 1.91
C GLY A 265 25.99 3.70 1.78
N HIS A 266 24.95 3.18 2.46
CA HIS A 266 24.56 1.79 2.29
C HIS A 266 24.04 1.54 0.87
N SER A 267 24.18 0.29 0.40
CA SER A 267 23.77 -0.07 -0.94
C SER A 267 22.26 0.09 -1.14
N LEU A 268 21.82 0.38 -2.37
CA LEU A 268 20.40 0.43 -2.72
C LEU A 268 19.72 -0.93 -2.51
N VAL A 269 20.50 -2.03 -2.63
CA VAL A 269 20.01 -3.40 -2.40
C VAL A 269 19.72 -3.63 -0.91
N ASP A 270 20.62 -3.21 -0.01
CA ASP A 270 20.39 -3.31 1.44
C ASP A 270 19.18 -2.47 1.86
N THR A 271 19.10 -1.24 1.37
CA THR A 271 17.95 -0.34 1.61
C THR A 271 16.64 -0.98 1.13
N LYS A 272 16.64 -1.59 -0.06
CA LYS A 272 15.49 -2.34 -0.60
C LYS A 272 15.06 -3.46 0.36
N TRP A 273 15.99 -4.28 0.83
CA TRP A 273 15.68 -5.40 1.73
C TRP A 273 15.09 -4.93 3.06
N VAL A 274 15.59 -3.84 3.63
CA VAL A 274 15.04 -3.26 4.86
C VAL A 274 13.59 -2.80 4.64
N ILE A 275 13.31 -2.08 3.55
CA ILE A 275 11.94 -1.62 3.25
C ILE A 275 11.01 -2.79 2.95
N GLN A 276 11.46 -3.80 2.21
CA GLN A 276 10.66 -5.00 1.91
C GLN A 276 10.27 -5.75 3.18
N SER A 277 11.22 -5.99 4.07
CA SER A 277 10.97 -6.68 5.34
C SER A 277 10.07 -5.87 6.27
N HIS A 278 10.26 -4.54 6.34
CA HIS A 278 9.38 -3.67 7.11
C HIS A 278 7.93 -3.77 6.63
N ILE A 279 7.69 -3.62 5.32
CA ILE A 279 6.34 -3.71 4.76
C ILE A 279 5.76 -5.12 4.93
N ALA A 280 6.57 -6.18 4.73
CA ALA A 280 6.13 -7.54 4.98
C ALA A 280 5.70 -7.74 6.45
N ALA A 281 6.46 -7.19 7.39
CA ALA A 281 6.15 -7.23 8.81
C ALA A 281 4.85 -6.47 9.18
N MET A 282 4.39 -5.52 8.36
CA MET A 282 3.07 -4.88 8.55
C MET A 282 1.90 -5.83 8.25
N TYR A 283 2.07 -6.74 7.29
CA TYR A 283 0.99 -7.63 6.83
C TYR A 283 1.04 -9.01 7.48
N LEU A 284 2.21 -9.61 7.71
CA LEU A 284 2.36 -10.96 8.23
C LEU A 284 1.67 -11.17 9.61
N PRO A 285 1.82 -10.27 10.59
CA PRO A 285 1.19 -10.44 11.89
C PRO A 285 -0.34 -10.41 11.81
N SER A 286 -0.92 -9.75 10.80
CA SER A 286 -2.38 -9.67 10.63
C SER A 286 -3.03 -11.06 10.46
N LEU A 287 -2.29 -12.05 9.95
CA LEU A 287 -2.76 -13.42 9.81
C LEU A 287 -2.99 -14.10 11.17
N PHE A 288 -2.25 -13.69 12.18
CA PHE A 288 -2.31 -14.25 13.53
C PHE A 288 -3.17 -13.40 14.48
N THR A 289 -3.59 -12.21 14.05
CA THR A 289 -4.36 -11.26 14.87
C THR A 289 -5.63 -11.87 15.48
N PRO A 290 -6.47 -12.66 14.77
CA PRO A 290 -7.65 -13.28 15.37
C PRO A 290 -7.32 -14.22 16.54
N TRP A 291 -6.21 -14.94 16.43
CA TRP A 291 -5.72 -15.83 17.48
C TRP A 291 -5.11 -15.05 18.67
N LEU A 292 -4.34 -13.99 18.36
CA LEU A 292 -3.73 -13.12 19.37
C LEU A 292 -4.78 -12.39 20.22
N ILE A 293 -5.85 -11.87 19.61
CA ILE A 293 -6.94 -11.19 20.30
C ILE A 293 -7.62 -12.11 21.32
N LYS A 294 -7.79 -13.39 20.98
CA LYS A 294 -8.37 -14.39 21.90
C LYS A 294 -7.49 -14.64 23.12
N LYS A 295 -6.16 -14.53 23.00
CA LYS A 295 -5.21 -14.79 24.10
C LYS A 295 -4.87 -13.56 24.94
N VAL A 296 -4.68 -12.41 24.30
CA VAL A 296 -4.08 -11.21 24.94
C VAL A 296 -5.08 -10.09 25.12
N ALA A 297 -6.28 -10.20 24.53
CA ALA A 297 -7.28 -9.14 24.39
C ALA A 297 -6.75 -7.90 23.63
N LEU A 298 -7.66 -7.09 23.10
CA LEU A 298 -7.31 -5.92 22.26
C LEU A 298 -6.45 -4.89 22.99
N LYS A 299 -6.81 -4.59 24.27
CA LYS A 299 -6.05 -3.63 25.10
C LYS A 299 -4.59 -4.11 25.34
N GLY A 300 -4.39 -5.40 25.50
CA GLY A 300 -3.05 -5.98 25.65
C GLY A 300 -2.21 -5.85 24.38
N LEU A 301 -2.81 -6.07 23.21
CA LEU A 301 -2.12 -5.89 21.92
C LEU A 301 -1.73 -4.43 21.68
N LEU A 302 -2.58 -3.46 22.03
CA LEU A 302 -2.25 -2.04 21.94
C LEU A 302 -1.05 -1.67 22.84
N LYS A 303 -1.01 -2.17 24.09
CA LYS A 303 0.14 -1.98 24.98
C LYS A 303 1.40 -2.61 24.43
N LEU A 304 1.32 -3.85 23.91
CA LEU A 304 2.44 -4.54 23.30
C LEU A 304 3.00 -3.75 22.12
N GLY A 305 2.12 -3.24 21.24
CA GLY A 305 2.52 -2.38 20.13
C GLY A 305 3.27 -1.12 20.58
N SER A 306 2.80 -0.46 21.66
CA SER A 306 3.47 0.71 22.22
C SER A 306 4.87 0.37 22.76
N VAL A 307 5.02 -0.78 23.44
CA VAL A 307 6.32 -1.25 23.94
C VAL A 307 7.27 -1.54 22.77
N ILE A 308 6.77 -2.18 21.69
CA ILE A 308 7.57 -2.45 20.47
C ILE A 308 8.08 -1.14 19.87
N TYR A 309 7.26 -0.07 19.78
CA TYR A 309 7.74 1.23 19.28
C TYR A 309 8.86 1.83 20.14
N ILE A 310 8.81 1.67 21.48
CA ILE A 310 9.90 2.10 22.37
C ILE A 310 11.18 1.31 22.06
N VAL A 311 11.08 0.00 21.91
CA VAL A 311 12.24 -0.86 21.54
C VAL A 311 12.83 -0.47 20.20
N VAL A 312 11.98 -0.22 19.19
CA VAL A 312 12.42 0.26 17.86
C VAL A 312 13.18 1.59 17.99
N ALA A 313 12.67 2.54 18.77
CA ALA A 313 13.36 3.81 19.00
C ALA A 313 14.74 3.60 19.65
N LEU A 314 14.85 2.74 20.67
CA LEU A 314 16.12 2.43 21.33
C LEU A 314 17.12 1.78 20.34
N ILE A 315 16.66 0.87 19.49
CA ILE A 315 17.52 0.26 18.45
C ILE A 315 17.99 1.32 17.46
N ALA A 316 17.10 2.19 16.99
CA ALA A 316 17.44 3.26 16.05
C ALA A 316 18.48 4.25 16.62
N PHE A 317 18.48 4.48 17.94
CA PHE A 317 19.50 5.31 18.61
C PHE A 317 20.81 4.57 18.86
N SER A 318 20.87 3.24 18.80
CA SER A 318 22.05 2.45 19.16
C SER A 318 23.11 2.38 18.07
N GLY A 319 22.76 2.70 16.80
CA GLY A 319 23.74 2.64 15.71
C GLY A 319 23.15 2.93 14.33
N GLN A 320 24.02 2.84 13.31
CA GLN A 320 23.70 3.15 11.92
C GLN A 320 24.13 2.04 10.94
N ALA A 321 24.50 0.87 11.44
CA ALA A 321 24.72 -0.29 10.59
C ALA A 321 23.40 -0.84 10.05
N VAL A 322 23.43 -1.57 8.93
CA VAL A 322 22.22 -2.13 8.28
C VAL A 322 21.29 -2.82 9.27
N MET A 323 21.84 -3.57 10.23
CA MET A 323 21.07 -4.29 11.24
C MET A 323 20.27 -3.39 12.20
N HIS A 324 20.61 -2.10 12.35
CA HIS A 324 19.85 -1.16 13.19
C HIS A 324 18.61 -0.61 12.47
N TYR A 325 18.55 -0.76 11.15
CA TYR A 325 17.42 -0.37 10.32
C TYR A 325 16.41 -1.51 10.10
N TRP A 326 16.80 -2.75 10.43
CA TRP A 326 15.94 -3.95 10.37
C TRP A 326 14.99 -4.00 11.57
#